data_f8eab6096ee8f739ecb730918091df55
#
_entry.id   f8eab6096ee8f739ecb730918091df55
#
_cell.length_a   1.000
_cell.length_b   1.000
_cell.length_c   1.000
_cell.angle_alpha   90.00
_cell.angle_beta   90.00
_cell.angle_gamma   90.00
#
_symmetry.space_group_name_H-M   'P 1'
#
loop_
_entity.id
_entity.type
_entity.pdbx_description
1 polymer ?
#
loop_
_entity_poly.entity_id
_entity_poly.type
_entity_poly.pdbx_seq_one_letter_code
_entity_poly.pdbx_strand_id
1 'polypeptide(L)'
;VYKRQRSDSPTRHVGAFVTVLALLAATVTVSRYTGHIHFPERLPGVNRPIDLVVLIIVLAGSAAAIVTRSRLAAVVLLGVVGVGITLQIFALGAPDVGLTQLLVEIISTVMYMLVLRRLPRTFQKASRRRKISAGIIAVLSGLGAFGAVMVFTARRDRSSLSQYFLDHGPDLTTGKNVTNTIINEFRGFDTFGEMAVL
;
A
#
# COMPACT_ATOMS: atom_id res chain seq x y z
N VAL A 1 -33.74 24.73 -22.47
CA VAL A 1 -33.27 24.68 -21.08
C VAL A 1 -32.20 23.56 -20.99
N TYR A 2 -30.94 23.89 -21.25
CA TYR A 2 -29.81 22.96 -21.01
C TYR A 2 -29.65 22.84 -19.51
N LYS A 3 -30.14 21.77 -18.91
CA LYS A 3 -29.76 21.35 -17.56
C LYS A 3 -28.23 21.17 -17.57
N ARG A 4 -27.54 22.06 -16.87
CA ARG A 4 -26.11 21.95 -16.60
C ARG A 4 -25.88 20.60 -15.92
N GLN A 5 -25.58 19.56 -16.71
CA GLN A 5 -25.11 18.30 -16.15
C GLN A 5 -23.89 18.64 -15.31
N ARG A 6 -24.03 18.55 -13.99
CA ARG A 6 -22.89 18.53 -13.09
C ARG A 6 -22.00 17.40 -13.60
N SER A 7 -20.93 17.76 -14.25
CA SER A 7 -19.93 16.77 -14.64
C SER A 7 -19.37 16.18 -13.35
N ASP A 8 -19.89 15.04 -12.97
CA ASP A 8 -19.31 14.22 -11.92
C ASP A 8 -17.95 13.77 -12.42
N SER A 9 -16.93 14.61 -12.17
CA SER A 9 -15.57 14.26 -12.59
C SER A 9 -15.10 13.09 -11.74
N PRO A 10 -14.59 11.99 -12.33
CA PRO A 10 -14.06 10.84 -11.59
C PRO A 10 -13.08 11.25 -10.49
N THR A 11 -12.31 12.32 -10.73
CA THR A 11 -11.36 12.90 -9.76
C THR A 11 -12.02 13.37 -8.47
N ARG A 12 -13.27 13.82 -8.51
CA ARG A 12 -14.00 14.28 -7.33
C ARG A 12 -14.45 13.10 -6.48
N HIS A 13 -14.93 12.03 -7.12
CA HIS A 13 -15.34 10.82 -6.41
C HIS A 13 -14.15 10.10 -5.78
N VAL A 14 -13.03 9.98 -6.51
CA VAL A 14 -11.79 9.42 -5.97
C VAL A 14 -11.29 10.28 -4.80
N GLY A 15 -11.28 11.60 -4.93
CA GLY A 15 -10.89 12.51 -3.84
C GLY A 15 -11.79 12.37 -2.60
N ALA A 16 -13.11 12.27 -2.79
CA ALA A 16 -14.04 12.05 -1.69
C ALA A 16 -13.82 10.70 -1.00
N PHE A 17 -13.65 9.62 -1.79
CA PHE A 17 -13.38 8.28 -1.28
C PHE A 17 -12.09 8.25 -0.45
N VAL A 18 -11.00 8.77 -0.99
CA VAL A 18 -9.71 8.85 -0.28
C VAL A 18 -9.82 9.70 0.99
N THR A 19 -10.58 10.80 0.96
CA THR A 19 -10.81 11.63 2.16
C THR A 19 -11.57 10.87 3.24
N VAL A 20 -12.61 10.12 2.87
CA VAL A 20 -13.38 9.29 3.82
C VAL A 20 -12.49 8.21 4.43
N LEU A 21 -11.70 7.51 3.63
CA LEU A 21 -10.75 6.52 4.14
C LEU A 21 -9.73 7.13 5.10
N ALA A 22 -9.19 8.31 4.77
CA ALA A 22 -8.25 9.02 5.63
C ALA A 22 -8.89 9.43 6.97
N LEU A 23 -10.12 9.91 6.94
CA LEU A 23 -10.88 10.27 8.16
C LEU A 23 -11.18 9.03 9.01
N LEU A 24 -11.58 7.92 8.40
CA LEU A 24 -11.79 6.65 9.12
C LEU A 24 -10.50 6.16 9.77
N ALA A 25 -9.40 6.15 9.02
CA ALA A 25 -8.09 5.77 9.56
C ALA A 25 -7.66 6.70 10.71
N ALA A 26 -7.86 8.01 10.58
CA ALA A 26 -7.56 8.98 11.62
C ALA A 26 -8.43 8.76 12.88
N THR A 27 -9.74 8.53 12.72
CA THR A 27 -10.64 8.27 13.86
C THR A 27 -10.28 6.99 14.60
N VAL A 28 -9.98 5.91 13.88
CA VAL A 28 -9.51 4.64 14.48
C VAL A 28 -8.20 4.86 15.24
N THR A 29 -7.27 5.61 14.63
CA THR A 29 -5.98 5.93 15.25
C THR A 29 -6.18 6.73 16.54
N VAL A 30 -6.94 7.82 16.48
CA VAL A 30 -7.21 8.69 17.65
C VAL A 30 -7.94 7.91 18.74
N SER A 31 -8.98 7.14 18.41
CA SER A 31 -9.72 6.35 19.41
C SER A 31 -8.87 5.33 20.14
N ARG A 32 -7.83 4.81 19.50
CA ARG A 32 -6.88 3.86 20.12
C ARG A 32 -5.82 4.54 20.98
N TYR A 33 -5.42 5.77 20.62
CA TYR A 33 -4.33 6.49 21.30
C TYR A 33 -4.80 7.48 22.38
N THR A 34 -6.08 7.74 22.54
CA THR A 34 -6.61 8.60 23.63
C THR A 34 -6.39 8.04 25.03
N GLY A 35 -5.87 6.80 25.18
CA GLY A 35 -5.50 6.24 26.47
C GLY A 35 -4.00 6.23 26.77
N HIS A 36 -3.13 5.82 25.85
CA HIS A 36 -1.67 5.80 26.05
C HIS A 36 -0.97 5.72 24.68
N ILE A 37 -0.20 6.75 24.35
CA ILE A 37 0.63 6.76 23.14
C ILE A 37 1.92 5.99 23.45
N HIS A 38 1.89 4.68 23.30
CA HIS A 38 3.11 3.88 23.23
C HIS A 38 3.48 3.71 21.75
N PHE A 39 4.58 4.32 21.34
CA PHE A 39 5.17 3.99 20.06
C PHE A 39 5.67 2.54 20.13
N PRO A 40 5.40 1.73 19.09
CA PRO A 40 5.90 0.36 19.08
C PRO A 40 7.43 0.37 19.21
N GLU A 41 7.95 -0.38 20.16
CA GLU A 41 9.39 -0.57 20.31
C GLU A 41 9.97 -1.20 19.03
N ARG A 42 11.15 -0.76 18.63
CA ARG A 42 11.82 -1.33 17.48
C ARG A 42 12.16 -2.78 17.73
N LEU A 43 11.79 -3.65 16.81
CA LEU A 43 12.21 -5.05 16.85
C LEU A 43 13.73 -5.14 16.69
N PRO A 44 14.44 -5.94 17.51
CA PRO A 44 15.84 -6.19 17.30
C PRO A 44 16.06 -6.82 15.91
N GLY A 45 17.00 -6.29 15.14
CA GLY A 45 17.32 -6.76 13.79
C GLY A 45 16.68 -5.98 12.62
N VAL A 46 15.84 -4.98 12.86
CA VAL A 46 15.22 -4.14 11.81
C VAL A 46 16.09 -2.94 11.40
N ASN A 47 17.27 -2.79 11.92
CA ASN A 47 18.21 -1.71 11.58
C ASN A 47 19.22 -2.17 10.50
N ARG A 48 18.72 -2.63 9.35
CA ARG A 48 19.60 -3.03 8.25
C ARG A 48 19.88 -1.82 7.36
N PRO A 49 21.14 -1.64 6.87
CA PRO A 49 21.45 -0.54 5.94
C PRO A 49 20.57 -0.54 4.68
N ILE A 50 20.14 -1.72 4.25
CA ILE A 50 19.26 -1.89 3.08
C ILE A 50 17.91 -1.20 3.27
N ASP A 51 17.35 -1.17 4.49
CA ASP A 51 16.07 -0.52 4.76
C ASP A 51 16.14 0.98 4.50
N LEU A 52 17.27 1.61 4.86
CA LEU A 52 17.50 3.02 4.57
C LEU A 52 17.64 3.29 3.07
N VAL A 53 18.38 2.43 2.36
CA VAL A 53 18.57 2.56 0.91
C VAL A 53 17.22 2.46 0.19
N VAL A 54 16.42 1.46 0.52
CA VAL A 54 15.09 1.29 -0.07
C VAL A 54 14.17 2.47 0.26
N LEU A 55 14.19 2.95 1.51
CA LEU A 55 13.41 4.12 1.92
C LEU A 55 13.80 5.35 1.07
N ILE A 56 15.08 5.59 0.85
CA ILE A 56 15.55 6.70 0.01
C ILE A 56 15.05 6.54 -1.43
N ILE A 57 15.12 5.34 -2.01
CA ILE A 57 14.64 5.07 -3.37
C ILE A 57 13.13 5.34 -3.48
N VAL A 58 12.34 4.86 -2.52
CA VAL A 58 10.88 5.05 -2.50
C VAL A 58 10.52 6.52 -2.34
N LEU A 59 11.19 7.24 -1.44
CA LEU A 59 10.96 8.68 -1.23
C LEU A 59 11.37 9.50 -2.45
N ALA A 60 12.54 9.24 -3.01
CA ALA A 60 13.03 9.95 -4.21
C ALA A 60 12.15 9.66 -5.43
N GLY A 61 11.77 8.40 -5.66
CA GLY A 61 10.86 8.00 -6.73
C GLY A 61 9.49 8.66 -6.61
N SER A 62 8.93 8.67 -5.39
CA SER A 62 7.64 9.32 -5.11
C SER A 62 7.70 10.84 -5.32
N ALA A 63 8.75 11.50 -4.84
CA ALA A 63 8.96 12.93 -5.04
C ALA A 63 9.13 13.28 -6.54
N ALA A 64 9.91 12.50 -7.27
CA ALA A 64 10.09 12.66 -8.71
C ALA A 64 8.79 12.45 -9.48
N ALA A 65 7.95 11.47 -9.08
CA ALA A 65 6.64 11.23 -9.69
C ALA A 65 5.68 12.41 -9.51
N ILE A 66 5.74 13.11 -8.37
CA ILE A 66 4.93 14.31 -8.09
C ILE A 66 5.34 15.49 -8.95
N VAL A 67 6.64 15.65 -9.17
CA VAL A 67 7.18 16.83 -9.89
C VAL A 67 7.13 16.67 -11.42
N THR A 68 7.17 15.42 -11.91
CA THR A 68 7.23 15.17 -13.36
C THR A 68 5.98 15.66 -14.08
N ARG A 69 6.18 16.20 -15.28
CA ARG A 69 5.09 16.60 -16.17
C ARG A 69 4.71 15.55 -17.21
N SER A 70 5.58 14.58 -17.41
CA SER A 70 5.38 13.49 -18.34
C SER A 70 4.57 12.36 -17.67
N ARG A 71 3.47 11.95 -18.26
CA ARG A 71 2.66 10.83 -17.75
C ARG A 71 3.42 9.52 -17.81
N LEU A 72 4.18 9.30 -18.89
CA LEU A 72 4.99 8.10 -19.02
C LEU A 72 6.08 8.06 -17.94
N ALA A 73 6.79 9.16 -17.72
CA ALA A 73 7.79 9.24 -16.67
C ALA A 73 7.17 9.01 -15.27
N ALA A 74 5.95 9.51 -15.02
CA ALA A 74 5.26 9.26 -13.76
C ALA A 74 4.99 7.77 -13.55
N VAL A 75 4.54 7.03 -14.59
CA VAL A 75 4.30 5.58 -14.47
C VAL A 75 5.59 4.81 -14.24
N VAL A 76 6.67 5.15 -14.95
CA VAL A 76 7.99 4.52 -14.74
C VAL A 76 8.48 4.76 -13.30
N LEU A 77 8.34 5.99 -12.79
CA LEU A 77 8.74 6.32 -11.42
C LEU A 77 7.88 5.60 -10.37
N LEU A 78 6.56 5.43 -10.62
CA LEU A 78 5.71 4.61 -9.76
C LEU A 78 6.15 3.15 -9.78
N GLY A 79 6.53 2.60 -10.93
CA GLY A 79 7.11 1.26 -11.03
C GLY A 79 8.40 1.12 -10.22
N VAL A 80 9.28 2.12 -10.24
CA VAL A 80 10.49 2.14 -9.39
C VAL A 80 10.12 2.12 -7.90
N VAL A 81 9.10 2.88 -7.50
CA VAL A 81 8.58 2.87 -6.12
C VAL A 81 8.03 1.48 -5.76
N GLY A 82 7.23 0.86 -6.64
CA GLY A 82 6.67 -0.47 -6.43
C GLY A 82 7.74 -1.56 -6.30
N VAL A 83 8.77 -1.52 -7.15
CA VAL A 83 9.93 -2.42 -7.02
C VAL A 83 10.68 -2.18 -5.70
N GLY A 84 10.85 -0.93 -5.29
CA GLY A 84 11.44 -0.59 -3.99
C GLY A 84 10.65 -1.21 -2.82
N ILE A 85 9.33 -1.09 -2.83
CA ILE A 85 8.45 -1.70 -1.82
C ILE A 85 8.58 -3.23 -1.86
N THR A 86 8.63 -3.84 -3.04
CA THR A 86 8.83 -5.28 -3.22
C THR A 86 10.15 -5.74 -2.58
N LEU A 87 11.24 -5.03 -2.83
CA LEU A 87 12.55 -5.32 -2.22
C LEU A 87 12.50 -5.23 -0.69
N GLN A 88 11.76 -4.25 -0.15
CA GLN A 88 11.57 -4.14 1.30
C GLN A 88 10.81 -5.34 1.87
N ILE A 89 9.77 -5.79 1.19
CA ILE A 89 8.99 -6.97 1.59
C ILE A 89 9.87 -8.22 1.61
N PHE A 90 10.71 -8.42 0.58
CA PHE A 90 11.69 -9.50 0.57
C PHE A 90 12.71 -9.39 1.70
N ALA A 91 13.22 -8.18 1.96
CA ALA A 91 14.18 -7.95 3.03
C ALA A 91 13.58 -8.22 4.43
N LEU A 92 12.27 -8.04 4.59
CA LEU A 92 11.54 -8.37 5.82
C LEU A 92 11.21 -9.86 5.96
N GLY A 93 11.57 -10.70 4.97
CA GLY A 93 11.38 -12.14 5.03
C GLY A 93 9.98 -12.63 4.64
N ALA A 94 9.25 -11.86 3.85
CA ALA A 94 7.93 -12.24 3.33
C ALA A 94 7.97 -12.48 1.80
N PRO A 95 8.63 -13.56 1.31
CA PRO A 95 8.84 -13.78 -0.11
C PRO A 95 7.54 -13.94 -0.90
N ASP A 96 6.53 -14.58 -0.34
CA ASP A 96 5.25 -14.82 -1.02
C ASP A 96 4.53 -13.50 -1.31
N VAL A 97 4.49 -12.61 -0.30
CA VAL A 97 3.91 -11.27 -0.46
C VAL A 97 4.75 -10.43 -1.44
N GLY A 98 6.08 -10.57 -1.40
CA GLY A 98 6.98 -9.88 -2.33
C GLY A 98 6.76 -10.32 -3.79
N LEU A 99 6.58 -11.62 -4.04
CA LEU A 99 6.30 -12.13 -5.39
C LEU A 99 4.94 -11.65 -5.91
N THR A 100 3.91 -11.71 -5.10
CA THR A 100 2.58 -11.21 -5.50
C THR A 100 2.60 -9.72 -5.76
N GLN A 101 3.29 -8.94 -4.92
CA GLN A 101 3.48 -7.49 -5.14
C GLN A 101 4.20 -7.22 -6.45
N LEU A 102 5.26 -7.97 -6.77
CA LEU A 102 6.01 -7.80 -8.01
C LEU A 102 5.13 -8.08 -9.24
N LEU A 103 4.35 -9.17 -9.22
CA LEU A 103 3.44 -9.51 -10.31
C LEU A 103 2.38 -8.42 -10.53
N VAL A 104 1.76 -7.95 -9.47
CA VAL A 104 0.77 -6.86 -9.53
C VAL A 104 1.39 -5.57 -10.08
N GLU A 105 2.62 -5.24 -9.67
CA GLU A 105 3.33 -4.05 -10.15
C GLU A 105 3.62 -4.13 -11.66
N ILE A 106 4.09 -5.28 -12.13
CA ILE A 106 4.36 -5.51 -13.57
C ILE A 106 3.07 -5.36 -14.38
N ILE A 107 2.00 -6.05 -13.97
CA ILE A 107 0.71 -6.02 -14.68
C ILE A 107 0.15 -4.59 -14.67
N SER A 108 0.15 -3.92 -13.53
CA SER A 108 -0.34 -2.55 -13.39
C SER A 108 0.44 -1.56 -14.27
N THR A 109 1.77 -1.68 -14.28
CA THR A 109 2.64 -0.82 -15.10
C THR A 109 2.34 -1.02 -16.60
N VAL A 110 2.19 -2.27 -17.05
CA VAL A 110 1.83 -2.58 -18.44
C VAL A 110 0.44 -1.99 -18.77
N MET A 111 -0.55 -2.19 -17.91
CA MET A 111 -1.89 -1.62 -18.10
C MET A 111 -1.86 -0.09 -18.18
N TYR A 112 -1.13 0.57 -17.28
CA TYR A 112 -0.98 2.03 -17.33
C TYR A 112 -0.33 2.50 -18.62
N MET A 113 0.72 1.81 -19.09
CA MET A 113 1.36 2.14 -20.37
C MET A 113 0.41 1.98 -21.57
N LEU A 114 -0.41 0.93 -21.58
CA LEU A 114 -1.41 0.71 -22.63
C LEU A 114 -2.47 1.82 -22.65
N VAL A 115 -2.98 2.21 -21.48
CA VAL A 115 -3.95 3.30 -21.35
C VAL A 115 -3.33 4.64 -21.78
N LEU A 116 -2.08 4.90 -21.37
CA LEU A 116 -1.39 6.15 -21.68
C LEU A 116 -1.11 6.36 -23.17
N ARG A 117 -1.04 5.29 -23.98
CA ARG A 117 -0.90 5.41 -25.43
C ARG A 117 -2.04 6.19 -26.07
N ARG A 118 -3.23 6.20 -25.45
CA ARG A 118 -4.44 6.90 -25.94
C ARG A 118 -4.64 8.26 -25.29
N LEU A 119 -3.79 8.68 -24.36
CA LEU A 119 -3.91 9.92 -23.59
C LEU A 119 -2.82 10.94 -24.00
N PRO A 120 -3.06 12.24 -23.78
CA PRO A 120 -2.03 13.27 -23.96
C PRO A 120 -0.77 12.95 -23.15
N ARG A 121 0.42 13.20 -23.74
CA ARG A 121 1.72 12.84 -23.11
C ARG A 121 2.03 13.59 -21.83
N THR A 122 1.42 14.76 -21.61
CA THR A 122 1.69 15.61 -20.48
C THR A 122 0.46 15.85 -19.61
N PHE A 123 0.68 16.11 -18.33
CA PHE A 123 -0.38 16.55 -17.43
C PHE A 123 -0.79 17.99 -17.72
N GLN A 124 -2.07 18.28 -17.66
CA GLN A 124 -2.59 19.65 -17.75
C GLN A 124 -2.20 20.45 -16.52
N LYS A 125 -1.92 21.75 -16.71
CA LYS A 125 -1.65 22.65 -15.58
C LYS A 125 -2.89 22.79 -14.70
N ALA A 126 -2.79 22.37 -13.44
CA ALA A 126 -3.85 22.54 -12.47
C ALA A 126 -3.84 23.96 -11.89
N SER A 127 -5.02 24.51 -11.58
CA SER A 127 -5.14 25.78 -10.87
C SER A 127 -4.51 25.70 -9.47
N ARG A 128 -4.08 26.84 -8.92
CA ARG A 128 -3.48 26.92 -7.57
C ARG A 128 -4.41 26.34 -6.48
N ARG A 129 -5.71 26.65 -6.54
CA ARG A 129 -6.71 26.11 -5.61
C ARG A 129 -6.78 24.57 -5.66
N ARG A 130 -6.76 24.00 -6.86
CA ARG A 130 -6.79 22.54 -7.06
C ARG A 130 -5.53 21.86 -6.51
N LYS A 131 -4.36 22.50 -6.69
CA LYS A 131 -3.09 21.99 -6.12
C LYS A 131 -3.12 21.98 -4.60
N ILE A 132 -3.59 23.07 -3.97
CA ILE A 132 -3.69 23.19 -2.51
C ILE A 132 -4.65 22.12 -1.97
N SER A 133 -5.85 22.01 -2.54
CA SER A 133 -6.84 21.01 -2.12
C SER A 133 -6.29 19.58 -2.26
N ALA A 134 -5.64 19.26 -3.38
CA ALA A 134 -5.01 17.95 -3.58
C ALA A 134 -3.87 17.71 -2.57
N GLY A 135 -3.08 18.73 -2.25
CA GLY A 135 -2.03 18.65 -1.24
C GLY A 135 -2.58 18.37 0.16
N ILE A 136 -3.64 19.05 0.56
CA ILE A 136 -4.31 18.81 1.85
C ILE A 136 -4.84 17.36 1.93
N ILE A 137 -5.54 16.90 0.89
CA ILE A 137 -6.04 15.53 0.82
C ILE A 137 -4.90 14.52 0.91
N ALA A 138 -3.81 14.74 0.18
CA ALA A 138 -2.64 13.86 0.19
C ALA A 138 -1.99 13.78 1.59
N VAL A 139 -1.81 14.92 2.27
CA VAL A 139 -1.25 14.96 3.62
C VAL A 139 -2.16 14.25 4.62
N LEU A 140 -3.46 14.52 4.60
CA LEU A 140 -4.43 13.87 5.49
C LEU A 140 -4.47 12.36 5.25
N SER A 141 -4.47 11.92 3.99
CA SER A 141 -4.44 10.50 3.64
C SER A 141 -3.15 9.83 4.09
N GLY A 142 -2.02 10.49 3.90
CA GLY A 142 -0.71 10.00 4.34
C GLY A 142 -0.61 9.85 5.85
N LEU A 143 -1.07 10.86 6.59
CA LEU A 143 -1.14 10.80 8.06
C LEU A 143 -2.10 9.72 8.55
N GLY A 144 -3.27 9.57 7.91
CA GLY A 144 -4.22 8.51 8.22
C GLY A 144 -3.64 7.12 7.99
N ALA A 145 -2.99 6.90 6.86
CA ALA A 145 -2.32 5.63 6.55
C ALA A 145 -1.16 5.34 7.52
N PHE A 146 -0.33 6.34 7.81
CA PHE A 146 0.75 6.22 8.80
C PHE A 146 0.20 5.84 10.18
N GLY A 147 -0.84 6.53 10.64
CA GLY A 147 -1.47 6.23 11.92
C GLY A 147 -2.07 4.83 11.97
N ALA A 148 -2.74 4.38 10.91
CA ALA A 148 -3.27 3.02 10.81
C ALA A 148 -2.14 1.97 10.90
N VAL A 149 -1.05 2.15 10.17
CA VAL A 149 0.12 1.26 10.25
C VAL A 149 0.69 1.24 11.67
N MET A 150 0.81 2.40 12.33
CA MET A 150 1.27 2.46 13.72
C MET A 150 0.38 1.67 14.66
N VAL A 151 -0.94 1.78 14.54
CA VAL A 151 -1.91 1.03 15.36
C VAL A 151 -1.78 -0.48 15.13
N PHE A 152 -1.70 -0.90 13.88
CA PHE A 152 -1.58 -2.34 13.56
C PHE A 152 -0.24 -2.93 14.00
N THR A 153 0.85 -2.20 13.87
CA THR A 153 2.18 -2.67 14.27
C THR A 153 2.44 -2.59 15.77
N ALA A 154 1.71 -1.73 16.51
CA ALA A 154 1.78 -1.66 17.96
C ALA A 154 1.17 -2.89 18.64
N ARG A 155 0.36 -3.67 17.93
CA ARG A 155 -0.30 -4.86 18.46
C ARG A 155 0.67 -6.04 18.38
N ARG A 156 1.32 -6.37 19.51
CA ARG A 156 2.33 -7.44 19.58
C ARG A 156 1.84 -8.73 20.20
N ASP A 157 0.68 -8.70 20.84
CA ASP A 157 0.10 -9.90 21.42
C ASP A 157 -0.37 -10.84 20.33
N ARG A 158 0.24 -12.01 20.28
CA ARG A 158 -0.18 -13.06 19.35
C ARG A 158 -1.46 -13.69 19.85
N SER A 159 -2.39 -13.93 18.94
CA SER A 159 -3.56 -14.74 19.26
C SER A 159 -3.13 -16.20 19.55
N SER A 160 -3.91 -16.92 20.35
CA SER A 160 -3.68 -18.35 20.61
C SER A 160 -3.61 -19.16 19.31
N LEU A 161 -4.40 -18.78 18.32
CA LEU A 161 -4.39 -19.39 16.99
C LEU A 161 -3.08 -19.13 16.23
N SER A 162 -2.56 -17.90 16.26
CA SER A 162 -1.25 -17.59 15.66
C SER A 162 -0.13 -18.38 16.31
N GLN A 163 -0.18 -18.50 17.63
CA GLN A 163 0.82 -19.30 18.36
C GLN A 163 0.73 -20.77 17.97
N TYR A 164 -0.48 -21.33 17.88
CA TYR A 164 -0.69 -22.72 17.45
C TYR A 164 -0.07 -23.00 16.08
N PHE A 165 -0.28 -22.13 15.08
CA PHE A 165 0.30 -22.31 13.75
C PHE A 165 1.83 -22.19 13.74
N LEU A 166 2.40 -21.33 14.60
CA LEU A 166 3.85 -21.21 14.72
C LEU A 166 4.48 -22.46 15.34
N ASP A 167 3.83 -23.03 16.34
CA ASP A 167 4.35 -24.16 17.10
C ASP A 167 4.15 -25.49 16.35
N HIS A 168 3.03 -25.67 15.66
CA HIS A 168 2.64 -26.94 15.04
C HIS A 168 2.70 -26.93 13.50
N GLY A 169 2.71 -25.77 12.88
CA GLY A 169 2.71 -25.66 11.41
C GLY A 169 3.85 -26.44 10.75
N PRO A 170 5.10 -26.26 11.16
CA PRO A 170 6.24 -26.97 10.57
C PRO A 170 6.17 -28.50 10.75
N ASP A 171 5.63 -28.96 11.86
CA ASP A 171 5.54 -30.39 12.21
C ASP A 171 4.38 -31.11 11.49
N LEU A 172 3.27 -30.40 11.29
CA LEU A 172 2.09 -30.92 10.61
C LEU A 172 2.21 -30.86 9.09
N THR A 173 3.02 -29.93 8.60
CA THR A 173 3.25 -29.74 7.16
C THR A 173 4.74 -29.63 6.96
N THR A 174 5.32 -30.17 5.99
CA THR A 174 6.77 -30.06 5.72
C THR A 174 7.23 -28.63 5.33
N GLY A 175 6.31 -27.66 5.40
CA GLY A 175 6.52 -26.27 4.97
C GLY A 175 7.23 -25.42 6.04
N LYS A 176 8.35 -24.78 5.67
CA LYS A 176 9.08 -23.85 6.56
C LYS A 176 8.49 -22.45 6.62
N ASN A 177 7.62 -22.09 5.68
CA ASN A 177 6.96 -20.79 5.64
C ASN A 177 5.53 -20.94 6.19
N VAL A 178 5.34 -20.52 7.44
CA VAL A 178 4.08 -20.66 8.18
C VAL A 178 2.91 -19.99 7.45
N THR A 179 3.11 -18.82 6.84
CA THR A 179 2.08 -18.11 6.10
C THR A 179 1.62 -18.91 4.88
N ASN A 180 2.56 -19.43 4.10
CA ASN A 180 2.27 -20.26 2.94
C ASN A 180 1.57 -21.56 3.35
N THR A 181 2.03 -22.18 4.43
CA THR A 181 1.43 -23.37 5.02
C THR A 181 -0.04 -23.15 5.42
N ILE A 182 -0.34 -22.01 6.05
CA ILE A 182 -1.71 -21.67 6.42
C ILE A 182 -2.60 -21.55 5.16
N ILE A 183 -2.13 -20.84 4.15
CA ILE A 183 -2.90 -20.56 2.94
C ILE A 183 -3.14 -21.84 2.12
N ASN A 184 -2.14 -22.71 2.01
CA ASN A 184 -2.22 -23.86 1.12
C ASN A 184 -2.75 -25.12 1.81
N GLU A 185 -2.40 -25.36 3.07
CA GLU A 185 -2.73 -26.60 3.77
C GLU A 185 -3.93 -26.44 4.70
N PHE A 186 -3.89 -25.47 5.62
CA PHE A 186 -4.97 -25.31 6.59
C PHE A 186 -6.21 -24.61 6.02
N ARG A 187 -6.01 -23.68 5.08
CA ARG A 187 -7.07 -22.87 4.47
C ARG A 187 -7.10 -22.98 2.93
N GLY A 188 -6.68 -24.11 2.40
CA GLY A 188 -6.62 -24.34 0.95
C GLY A 188 -7.97 -24.14 0.24
N PHE A 189 -9.08 -24.47 0.89
CA PHE A 189 -10.41 -24.23 0.33
C PHE A 189 -10.76 -22.75 0.18
N ASP A 190 -10.31 -21.88 1.09
CA ASP A 190 -10.51 -20.45 0.99
C ASP A 190 -9.74 -19.89 -0.22
N THR A 191 -8.48 -20.33 -0.36
CA THR A 191 -7.63 -19.96 -1.49
C THR A 191 -8.19 -20.44 -2.82
N PHE A 192 -8.73 -21.66 -2.87
CA PHE A 192 -9.40 -22.19 -4.05
C PHE A 192 -10.66 -21.40 -4.39
N GLY A 193 -11.45 -21.00 -3.39
CA GLY A 193 -12.62 -20.14 -3.58
C GLY A 193 -12.27 -18.77 -4.14
N GLU A 194 -11.20 -18.16 -3.63
CA GLU A 194 -10.70 -16.87 -4.14
C GLU A 194 -10.24 -16.96 -5.61
N MET A 195 -9.54 -18.04 -5.97
CA MET A 195 -9.13 -18.29 -7.35
C MET A 195 -10.30 -18.52 -8.31
N ALA A 196 -11.41 -19.11 -7.82
CA ALA A 196 -12.59 -19.37 -8.62
C ALA A 196 -13.42 -18.11 -8.92
N VAL A 197 -13.22 -17.03 -8.14
CA VAL A 197 -13.91 -15.74 -8.31
C VAL A 197 -13.13 -14.79 -9.25
N LEU A 198 -11.84 -15.00 -9.41
CA LEU A 198 -10.98 -14.24 -10.33
C LEU A 198 -11.11 -14.73 -11.77
#